data_d6f85f5bce3897f9a5b11e3301fb3c2a
#
_entry.id   d6f85f5bce3897f9a5b11e3301fb3c2a
#
_cell.length_a   1.000
_cell.length_b   1.000
_cell.length_c   1.000
_cell.angle_alpha   90.00
_cell.angle_beta   90.00
_cell.angle_gamma   90.00
#
_symmetry.space_group_name_H-M   'P 1'
#
loop_
_entity.id
_entity.type
_entity.pdbx_description
1 polymer ?
#
loop_
_entity_poly.entity_id
_entity_poly.type
_entity_poly.pdbx_seq_one_letter_code
_entity_poly.pdbx_strand_id
1 'polypeptide(L)'
;MPRPSLIAVASIAALAPLGLTACTKGGADFHYGADGALISAGQRAAAPALSGSTLDGTTTSLAAYRGKVVVVNLWGSWCGPCRAEADGLRSASTTLAPLGVQFLGIDTRDDTGGAKRFVTAHHLDYPQLVDDDGTLTAGFTPLPTQGAPPVTVVIDRKGRVATRFVGETTGTQIETAARAVAAESP
;
A
#
# COMPACT_ATOMS: atom_id res chain seq x y z
N MET A 1 -70.84 -51.84 -24.76
CA MET A 1 -70.07 -50.92 -25.62
C MET A 1 -69.16 -50.03 -24.75
N PRO A 2 -67.90 -50.33 -24.67
CA PRO A 2 -66.99 -49.51 -23.86
C PRO A 2 -66.43 -48.33 -24.68
N ARG A 3 -66.38 -47.15 -24.04
CA ARG A 3 -65.82 -45.93 -24.59
C ARG A 3 -64.25 -45.92 -24.44
N PRO A 4 -63.50 -45.46 -25.44
CA PRO A 4 -62.06 -45.34 -25.28
C PRO A 4 -61.68 -44.05 -24.50
N SER A 5 -60.85 -44.22 -23.49
CA SER A 5 -60.22 -43.15 -22.74
C SER A 5 -59.09 -42.57 -23.55
N LEU A 6 -59.16 -41.27 -23.79
CA LEU A 6 -58.06 -40.45 -24.38
C LEU A 6 -57.00 -40.16 -23.31
N ILE A 7 -55.81 -40.68 -23.48
CA ILE A 7 -54.65 -40.35 -22.67
C ILE A 7 -54.03 -39.10 -23.22
N ALA A 8 -54.11 -38.00 -22.47
CA ALA A 8 -53.43 -36.76 -22.78
C ALA A 8 -51.95 -36.88 -22.41
N VAL A 9 -51.06 -36.80 -23.39
CA VAL A 9 -49.60 -36.71 -23.18
C VAL A 9 -49.25 -35.27 -22.89
N ALA A 10 -48.88 -35.02 -21.64
CA ALA A 10 -48.34 -33.69 -21.21
C ALA A 10 -46.88 -33.60 -21.62
N SER A 11 -46.55 -32.73 -22.58
CA SER A 11 -45.19 -32.40 -22.96
C SER A 11 -44.61 -31.47 -21.91
N ILE A 12 -43.63 -31.93 -21.14
CA ILE A 12 -42.85 -31.11 -20.22
C ILE A 12 -41.77 -30.41 -21.03
N ALA A 13 -41.94 -29.10 -21.23
CA ALA A 13 -40.93 -28.25 -21.82
C ALA A 13 -39.83 -27.99 -20.74
N ALA A 14 -38.65 -28.54 -20.98
CA ALA A 14 -37.47 -28.27 -20.14
C ALA A 14 -36.98 -26.83 -20.40
N LEU A 15 -37.22 -25.93 -19.43
CA LEU A 15 -36.56 -24.62 -19.40
C LEU A 15 -35.08 -24.82 -18.98
N ALA A 16 -34.18 -24.64 -19.92
CA ALA A 16 -32.75 -24.53 -19.62
C ALA A 16 -32.50 -23.22 -18.87
N PRO A 17 -31.77 -23.23 -17.74
CA PRO A 17 -31.38 -21.97 -17.09
C PRO A 17 -30.34 -21.25 -17.96
N LEU A 18 -30.69 -20.04 -18.44
CA LEU A 18 -29.67 -19.12 -18.96
C LEU A 18 -28.74 -18.77 -17.80
N GLY A 19 -27.54 -19.33 -17.84
CA GLY A 19 -26.47 -18.93 -16.95
C GLY A 19 -26.09 -17.45 -17.17
N LEU A 20 -26.52 -16.57 -16.25
CA LEU A 20 -25.93 -15.25 -16.13
C LEU A 20 -24.50 -15.44 -15.68
N THR A 21 -23.55 -15.38 -16.61
CA THR A 21 -22.15 -15.12 -16.30
C THR A 21 -22.07 -13.70 -15.75
N ALA A 22 -22.17 -13.57 -14.43
CA ALA A 22 -21.81 -12.35 -13.74
C ALA A 22 -20.32 -12.11 -14.00
N CYS A 23 -20.02 -11.15 -14.87
CA CYS A 23 -18.69 -10.54 -14.94
C CYS A 23 -18.45 -9.88 -13.57
N THR A 24 -17.86 -10.61 -12.63
CA THR A 24 -17.21 -9.99 -11.48
C THR A 24 -16.08 -9.16 -12.04
N LYS A 25 -16.31 -7.84 -12.19
CA LYS A 25 -15.23 -6.88 -12.23
C LYS A 25 -14.41 -7.16 -10.99
N GLY A 26 -13.20 -7.73 -11.16
CA GLY A 26 -12.25 -7.94 -10.09
C GLY A 26 -11.87 -6.59 -9.52
N GLY A 27 -12.61 -6.15 -8.52
CA GLY A 27 -12.08 -5.20 -7.56
C GLY A 27 -10.89 -5.92 -6.96
N ALA A 28 -9.70 -5.36 -7.07
CA ALA A 28 -8.54 -5.86 -6.36
C ALA A 28 -8.89 -5.82 -4.87
N ASP A 29 -9.24 -6.97 -4.31
CA ASP A 29 -9.37 -7.11 -2.86
C ASP A 29 -7.97 -6.90 -2.29
N PHE A 30 -7.71 -5.67 -1.85
CA PHE A 30 -6.47 -5.32 -1.16
C PHE A 30 -6.48 -6.03 0.20
N HIS A 31 -5.99 -7.25 0.23
CA HIS A 31 -5.71 -7.94 1.47
C HIS A 31 -4.45 -7.32 2.08
N TYR A 32 -4.67 -6.34 2.94
CA TYR A 32 -3.61 -5.88 3.84
C TYR A 32 -3.53 -6.89 4.99
N GLY A 33 -2.35 -7.47 5.22
CA GLY A 33 -2.10 -8.29 6.40
C GLY A 33 -2.44 -7.55 7.70
N ALA A 34 -2.57 -8.27 8.80
CA ALA A 34 -2.61 -7.66 10.12
C ALA A 34 -1.41 -6.71 10.26
N ASP A 35 -1.53 -5.69 11.09
CA ASP A 35 -0.54 -4.64 11.24
C ASP A 35 0.88 -5.19 11.44
N GLY A 36 1.80 -4.89 10.54
CA GLY A 36 3.15 -5.44 10.49
C GLY A 36 3.30 -6.88 9.96
N ALA A 37 2.21 -7.63 9.75
CA ALA A 37 2.28 -8.98 9.21
C ALA A 37 2.63 -8.97 7.71
N LEU A 38 3.51 -9.88 7.30
CA LEU A 38 3.87 -10.03 5.88
C LEU A 38 2.75 -10.70 5.09
N ILE A 39 2.40 -10.08 3.98
CA ILE A 39 1.50 -10.65 2.98
C ILE A 39 2.31 -11.64 2.13
N SER A 40 1.77 -12.85 1.94
CA SER A 40 2.38 -13.84 1.06
C SER A 40 2.61 -13.29 -0.34
N ALA A 41 3.75 -13.54 -0.94
CA ALA A 41 4.16 -12.92 -2.22
C ALA A 41 3.12 -13.07 -3.34
N GLY A 42 2.39 -14.19 -3.40
CA GLY A 42 1.32 -14.41 -4.39
C GLY A 42 0.03 -13.60 -4.15
N GLN A 43 -0.13 -13.00 -2.98
CA GLN A 43 -1.34 -12.27 -2.58
C GLN A 43 -1.13 -10.75 -2.53
N ARG A 44 0.09 -10.27 -2.79
CA ARG A 44 0.42 -8.84 -2.74
C ARG A 44 -0.21 -8.07 -3.89
N ALA A 45 -0.95 -7.03 -3.55
CA ALA A 45 -1.47 -6.07 -4.52
C ALA A 45 -0.37 -5.09 -4.96
N ALA A 46 -0.48 -4.56 -6.17
CA ALA A 46 0.39 -3.48 -6.63
C ALA A 46 0.25 -2.25 -5.72
N ALA A 47 1.37 -1.61 -5.39
CA ALA A 47 1.35 -0.31 -4.74
C ALA A 47 0.78 0.75 -5.69
N PRO A 48 0.16 1.81 -5.17
CA PRO A 48 -0.33 2.91 -6.00
C PRO A 48 0.83 3.57 -6.76
N ALA A 49 0.50 4.20 -7.89
CA ALA A 49 1.45 5.03 -8.59
C ALA A 49 1.74 6.29 -7.77
N LEU A 50 2.99 6.44 -7.35
CA LEU A 50 3.47 7.61 -6.62
C LEU A 50 4.45 8.36 -7.52
N SER A 51 4.21 9.63 -7.74
CA SER A 51 5.14 10.51 -8.45
C SER A 51 4.82 11.97 -8.14
N GLY A 52 5.84 12.78 -8.04
CA GLY A 52 5.65 14.21 -7.75
C GLY A 52 6.95 14.92 -7.44
N SER A 53 6.81 16.18 -7.09
CA SER A 53 7.91 17.02 -6.58
C SER A 53 8.24 16.62 -5.15
N THR A 54 9.48 16.78 -4.78
CA THR A 54 10.00 16.55 -3.44
C THR A 54 10.25 17.88 -2.71
N LEU A 55 10.38 17.84 -1.39
CA LEU A 55 10.65 19.04 -0.58
C LEU A 55 11.96 19.76 -0.94
N ASP A 56 12.92 19.07 -1.56
CA ASP A 56 14.17 19.66 -2.06
C ASP A 56 14.04 20.26 -3.48
N GLY A 57 12.86 20.16 -4.10
CA GLY A 57 12.56 20.73 -5.43
C GLY A 57 12.91 19.81 -6.59
N THR A 58 13.38 18.59 -6.34
CA THR A 58 13.55 17.56 -7.39
C THR A 58 12.23 16.85 -7.68
N THR A 59 12.23 15.88 -8.59
CA THR A 59 11.09 15.00 -8.84
C THR A 59 11.49 13.56 -8.68
N THR A 60 10.59 12.75 -8.15
CA THR A 60 10.81 11.30 -8.05
C THR A 60 9.52 10.53 -8.25
N SER A 61 9.64 9.21 -8.39
CA SER A 61 8.48 8.32 -8.47
C SER A 61 8.81 6.96 -7.87
N LEU A 62 7.81 6.23 -7.39
CA LEU A 62 7.99 4.85 -6.95
C LEU A 62 8.54 3.96 -8.09
N ALA A 63 8.19 4.27 -9.34
CA ALA A 63 8.68 3.54 -10.50
C ALA A 63 10.21 3.63 -10.67
N ALA A 64 10.86 4.70 -10.19
CA ALA A 64 12.32 4.85 -10.21
C ALA A 64 13.04 3.83 -9.31
N TYR A 65 12.32 3.20 -8.40
CA TYR A 65 12.86 2.21 -7.45
C TYR A 65 12.53 0.75 -7.83
N ARG A 66 12.12 0.49 -9.07
CA ARG A 66 11.88 -0.89 -9.53
C ARG A 66 13.10 -1.78 -9.31
N GLY A 67 12.86 -3.00 -8.83
CA GLY A 67 13.93 -3.96 -8.47
C GLY A 67 14.48 -3.76 -7.04
N LYS A 68 14.05 -2.73 -6.33
CA LYS A 68 14.43 -2.46 -4.93
C LYS A 68 13.26 -2.67 -4.00
N VAL A 69 13.54 -2.99 -2.75
CA VAL A 69 12.57 -2.88 -1.65
C VAL A 69 12.46 -1.42 -1.26
N VAL A 70 11.25 -0.93 -1.09
CA VAL A 70 11.00 0.48 -0.73
C VAL A 70 10.15 0.55 0.53
N VAL A 71 10.60 1.34 1.50
CA VAL A 71 9.81 1.74 2.66
C VAL A 71 9.19 3.10 2.35
N VAL A 72 7.87 3.17 2.30
CA VAL A 72 7.13 4.42 2.11
C VAL A 72 6.50 4.80 3.44
N ASN A 73 6.77 6.02 3.92
CA ASN A 73 6.19 6.56 5.14
C ASN A 73 5.32 7.78 4.82
N LEU A 74 4.05 7.74 5.23
CA LEU A 74 3.09 8.82 5.14
C LEU A 74 3.14 9.61 6.45
N TRP A 75 3.42 10.90 6.37
CA TRP A 75 3.66 11.74 7.55
C TRP A 75 3.22 13.20 7.33
N GLY A 76 3.27 13.99 8.37
CA GLY A 76 3.14 15.45 8.35
C GLY A 76 3.80 16.05 9.58
N SER A 77 4.36 17.25 9.48
CA SER A 77 5.04 17.92 10.60
C SER A 77 4.11 18.25 11.78
N TRP A 78 2.83 18.39 11.50
CA TRP A 78 1.75 18.61 12.48
C TRP A 78 1.35 17.35 13.25
N CYS A 79 1.77 16.17 12.78
CA CYS A 79 1.40 14.87 13.33
C CYS A 79 2.28 14.51 14.55
N GLY A 80 1.70 14.40 15.73
CA GLY A 80 2.42 14.07 16.96
C GLY A 80 3.10 12.70 16.92
N PRO A 81 2.38 11.60 16.59
CA PRO A 81 2.97 10.27 16.47
C PRO A 81 4.05 10.18 15.38
N CYS A 82 3.94 10.96 14.29
CA CYS A 82 4.99 11.00 13.25
C CYS A 82 6.32 11.53 13.80
N ARG A 83 6.26 12.49 14.74
CA ARG A 83 7.47 12.97 15.44
C ARG A 83 8.08 11.90 16.33
N ALA A 84 7.26 11.08 16.96
CA ALA A 84 7.75 10.01 17.85
C ALA A 84 8.49 8.91 17.08
N GLU A 85 8.05 8.59 15.85
CA GLU A 85 8.69 7.53 15.03
C GLU A 85 9.88 8.01 14.18
N ALA A 86 10.05 9.34 13.99
CA ALA A 86 10.99 9.91 13.01
C ALA A 86 12.45 9.44 13.21
N ASP A 87 12.95 9.40 14.44
CA ASP A 87 14.31 8.92 14.73
C ASP A 87 14.46 7.42 14.44
N GLY A 88 13.40 6.63 14.66
CA GLY A 88 13.34 5.23 14.27
C GLY A 88 13.43 5.04 12.76
N LEU A 89 12.71 5.86 11.98
CA LEU A 89 12.76 5.86 10.52
C LEU A 89 14.16 6.22 10.02
N ARG A 90 14.78 7.27 10.57
CA ARG A 90 16.16 7.65 10.26
C ARG A 90 17.14 6.50 10.52
N SER A 91 17.07 5.89 11.70
CA SER A 91 17.92 4.75 12.06
C SER A 91 17.73 3.58 11.10
N ALA A 92 16.48 3.20 10.82
CA ALA A 92 16.15 2.12 9.90
C ALA A 92 16.65 2.41 8.48
N SER A 93 16.52 3.66 7.98
CA SER A 93 16.98 4.02 6.63
C SER A 93 18.50 3.84 6.50
N THR A 94 19.27 4.25 7.50
CA THR A 94 20.73 4.07 7.53
C THR A 94 21.12 2.59 7.62
N THR A 95 20.47 1.85 8.51
CA THR A 95 20.75 0.41 8.75
C THR A 95 20.43 -0.47 7.54
N LEU A 96 19.40 -0.10 6.78
CA LEU A 96 18.91 -0.88 5.64
C LEU A 96 19.53 -0.47 4.30
N ALA A 97 20.18 0.68 4.21
CA ALA A 97 20.82 1.17 2.99
C ALA A 97 21.84 0.16 2.37
N PRO A 98 22.72 -0.51 3.16
CA PRO A 98 23.63 -1.52 2.60
C PRO A 98 22.94 -2.74 1.98
N LEU A 99 21.68 -2.98 2.32
CA LEU A 99 20.84 -4.04 1.74
C LEU A 99 20.11 -3.60 0.46
N GLY A 100 20.33 -2.36 0.01
CA GLY A 100 19.69 -1.78 -1.15
C GLY A 100 18.23 -1.36 -0.93
N VAL A 101 17.76 -1.36 0.32
CA VAL A 101 16.41 -0.85 0.66
C VAL A 101 16.41 0.66 0.53
N GLN A 102 15.37 1.19 -0.09
CA GLN A 102 15.18 2.63 -0.27
C GLN A 102 14.06 3.13 0.63
N PHE A 103 14.12 4.42 0.99
CA PHE A 103 13.08 5.10 1.74
C PHE A 103 12.50 6.24 0.91
N LEU A 104 11.20 6.46 1.05
CA LEU A 104 10.44 7.53 0.40
C LEU A 104 9.39 8.05 1.38
N GLY A 105 9.43 9.32 1.72
CA GLY A 105 8.40 9.96 2.51
C GLY A 105 7.30 10.55 1.62
N ILE A 106 6.09 10.65 2.17
CA ILE A 106 4.98 11.41 1.60
C ILE A 106 4.54 12.40 2.70
N ASP A 107 4.87 13.67 2.49
CA ASP A 107 4.48 14.79 3.33
C ASP A 107 3.08 15.23 2.94
N THR A 108 2.07 14.87 3.75
CA THR A 108 0.67 15.08 3.39
C THR A 108 0.02 16.24 4.14
N ARG A 109 -0.66 17.11 3.38
CA ARG A 109 -1.45 18.25 3.91
C ARG A 109 -0.68 19.10 4.91
N ASP A 110 0.55 19.45 4.56
CA ASP A 110 1.47 20.20 5.42
C ASP A 110 1.87 21.54 4.79
N ASP A 111 2.38 22.45 5.60
CA ASP A 111 3.08 23.61 5.05
C ASP A 111 4.55 23.27 4.75
N THR A 112 5.01 23.65 3.58
CA THR A 112 6.37 23.35 3.11
C THR A 112 7.47 23.80 4.10
N GLY A 113 7.26 24.90 4.83
CA GLY A 113 8.22 25.39 5.81
C GLY A 113 8.29 24.49 7.05
N GLY A 114 7.13 24.04 7.55
CA GLY A 114 7.02 23.09 8.65
C GLY A 114 7.66 21.75 8.28
N ALA A 115 7.31 21.25 7.11
CA ALA A 115 7.85 20.01 6.57
C ALA A 115 9.38 20.02 6.45
N LYS A 116 9.96 21.07 5.86
CA LYS A 116 11.43 21.24 5.74
C LYS A 116 12.14 21.32 7.09
N ARG A 117 11.56 22.04 8.07
CA ARG A 117 12.11 22.07 9.42
C ARG A 117 12.08 20.70 10.09
N PHE A 118 11.00 19.95 9.91
CA PHE A 118 10.85 18.60 10.43
C PHE A 118 11.92 17.65 9.86
N VAL A 119 12.03 17.58 8.53
CA VAL A 119 13.02 16.73 7.83
C VAL A 119 14.45 17.06 8.29
N THR A 120 14.79 18.37 8.41
CA THR A 120 16.10 18.81 8.87
C THR A 120 16.35 18.43 10.33
N ALA A 121 15.37 18.64 11.21
CA ALA A 121 15.50 18.37 12.65
C ALA A 121 15.68 16.87 12.95
N HIS A 122 15.03 15.98 12.17
CA HIS A 122 15.10 14.54 12.34
C HIS A 122 16.09 13.84 11.39
N HIS A 123 16.84 14.60 10.56
CA HIS A 123 17.81 14.05 9.61
C HIS A 123 17.23 12.96 8.71
N LEU A 124 16.07 13.21 8.11
CA LEU A 124 15.43 12.30 7.18
C LEU A 124 16.00 12.49 5.77
N ASP A 125 17.21 11.97 5.54
CA ASP A 125 18.03 12.22 4.34
C ASP A 125 17.59 11.39 3.11
N TYR A 126 16.31 11.09 2.99
CA TYR A 126 15.71 10.41 1.84
C TYR A 126 14.60 11.27 1.21
N PRO A 127 14.25 11.07 -0.06
CA PRO A 127 13.28 11.92 -0.75
C PRO A 127 11.92 11.98 -0.06
N GLN A 128 11.33 13.17 -0.02
CA GLN A 128 10.04 13.46 0.59
C GLN A 128 9.11 14.03 -0.49
N LEU A 129 8.16 13.24 -1.00
CA LEU A 129 7.14 13.71 -1.92
C LEU A 129 6.20 14.69 -1.23
N VAL A 130 5.86 15.76 -1.92
CA VAL A 130 4.87 16.76 -1.48
C VAL A 130 3.47 16.28 -1.89
N ASP A 131 2.54 16.25 -0.94
CA ASP A 131 1.17 15.77 -1.09
C ASP A 131 0.18 16.75 -0.45
N ASP A 132 0.21 18.01 -0.88
CA ASP A 132 -0.56 19.13 -0.31
C ASP A 132 -2.07 18.86 -0.31
N ASP A 133 -2.58 18.20 -1.34
CA ASP A 133 -4.01 17.86 -1.49
C ASP A 133 -4.39 16.48 -0.92
N GLY A 134 -3.41 15.66 -0.53
CA GLY A 134 -3.61 14.31 -0.02
C GLY A 134 -3.92 13.27 -1.09
N THR A 135 -3.69 13.56 -2.37
CA THR A 135 -4.00 12.65 -3.49
C THR A 135 -3.08 11.42 -3.48
N LEU A 136 -1.78 11.59 -3.21
CA LEU A 136 -0.84 10.47 -3.13
C LEU A 136 -1.17 9.54 -1.95
N THR A 137 -1.48 10.14 -0.80
CA THR A 137 -1.91 9.41 0.40
C THR A 137 -3.21 8.64 0.15
N ALA A 138 -4.18 9.24 -0.54
CA ALA A 138 -5.43 8.60 -0.90
C ALA A 138 -5.25 7.37 -1.81
N GLY A 139 -4.16 7.29 -2.56
CA GLY A 139 -3.82 6.13 -3.39
C GLY A 139 -3.64 4.83 -2.61
N PHE A 140 -3.35 4.92 -1.31
CA PHE A 140 -3.21 3.75 -0.42
C PHE A 140 -4.54 3.27 0.18
N THR A 141 -5.69 3.81 -0.22
CA THR A 141 -7.00 3.30 0.21
C THR A 141 -7.29 1.93 -0.43
N PRO A 142 -8.00 0.99 0.25
CA PRO A 142 -8.63 1.18 1.56
C PRO A 142 -7.71 0.88 2.75
N LEU A 143 -7.01 1.87 3.28
CA LEU A 143 -6.41 1.73 4.60
C LEU A 143 -7.49 1.98 5.66
N PRO A 144 -7.51 1.25 6.79
CA PRO A 144 -8.52 1.42 7.85
C PRO A 144 -8.61 2.83 8.41
N THR A 145 -7.53 3.61 8.28
CA THR A 145 -7.40 4.99 8.78
C THR A 145 -7.72 6.05 7.74
N GLN A 146 -8.26 5.68 6.58
CA GLN A 146 -8.48 6.61 5.46
C GLN A 146 -7.23 7.42 5.08
N GLY A 147 -6.03 6.82 5.23
CA GLY A 147 -4.76 7.47 4.92
C GLY A 147 -4.29 8.53 5.92
N ALA A 148 -4.85 8.56 7.16
CA ALA A 148 -4.33 9.45 8.19
C ALA A 148 -2.91 9.04 8.64
N PRO A 149 -1.93 9.96 8.70
CA PRO A 149 -0.56 9.67 9.13
C PRO A 149 -0.49 9.39 10.65
N PRO A 150 0.56 8.63 11.09
CA PRO A 150 1.54 7.99 10.24
C PRO A 150 1.06 6.64 9.70
N VAL A 151 1.52 6.31 8.51
CA VAL A 151 1.40 4.96 7.95
C VAL A 151 2.72 4.61 7.28
N THR A 152 3.26 3.44 7.59
CA THR A 152 4.46 2.94 6.93
C THR A 152 4.14 1.69 6.12
N VAL A 153 4.55 1.67 4.85
CA VAL A 153 4.30 0.57 3.92
C VAL A 153 5.63 0.04 3.40
N VAL A 154 5.84 -1.29 3.44
CA VAL A 154 6.99 -1.93 2.80
C VAL A 154 6.55 -2.49 1.44
N ILE A 155 7.25 -2.12 0.39
CA ILE A 155 6.97 -2.47 -1.00
C ILE A 155 8.08 -3.39 -1.50
N ASP A 156 7.72 -4.50 -2.14
CA ASP A 156 8.66 -5.47 -2.69
C ASP A 156 9.32 -5.02 -4.00
N ARG A 157 10.32 -5.76 -4.49
CA ARG A 157 11.05 -5.46 -5.73
C ARG A 157 10.16 -5.39 -6.98
N LYS A 158 8.99 -6.02 -6.95
CA LYS A 158 7.99 -6.01 -8.04
C LYS A 158 7.02 -4.82 -7.93
N GLY A 159 7.19 -3.97 -6.89
CA GLY A 159 6.35 -2.81 -6.64
C GLY A 159 5.00 -3.17 -6.02
N ARG A 160 4.95 -4.21 -5.21
CA ARG A 160 3.73 -4.69 -4.56
C ARG A 160 3.83 -4.49 -3.05
N VAL A 161 2.71 -4.20 -2.40
CA VAL A 161 2.64 -4.01 -0.95
C VAL A 161 2.90 -5.34 -0.24
N ALA A 162 4.00 -5.42 0.52
CA ALA A 162 4.39 -6.59 1.28
C ALA A 162 3.89 -6.57 2.73
N THR A 163 3.85 -5.41 3.35
CA THR A 163 3.25 -5.19 4.67
C THR A 163 3.00 -3.70 4.91
N ARG A 164 2.27 -3.39 5.97
CA ARG A 164 2.01 -2.03 6.42
C ARG A 164 1.97 -1.95 7.94
N PHE A 165 2.20 -0.76 8.43
CA PHE A 165 1.99 -0.36 9.82
C PHE A 165 1.08 0.86 9.83
N VAL A 166 0.03 0.83 10.63
CA VAL A 166 -0.94 1.91 10.76
C VAL A 166 -0.79 2.52 12.15
N GLY A 167 -0.55 3.82 12.20
CA GLY A 167 -0.13 4.50 13.42
C GLY A 167 1.39 4.44 13.63
N GLU A 168 1.82 4.94 14.78
CA GLU A 168 3.23 4.97 15.17
C GLU A 168 3.88 3.58 15.13
N THR A 169 5.07 3.48 14.52
CA THR A 169 5.86 2.25 14.45
C THR A 169 7.29 2.50 14.89
N THR A 170 8.01 1.43 15.21
CA THR A 170 9.41 1.52 15.62
C THR A 170 10.37 1.20 14.48
N GLY A 171 11.58 1.78 14.52
CA GLY A 171 12.64 1.44 13.57
C GLY A 171 12.91 -0.07 13.48
N THR A 172 12.88 -0.77 14.62
CA THR A 172 13.07 -2.23 14.69
C THR A 172 11.98 -3.01 13.95
N GLN A 173 10.72 -2.58 14.05
CA GLN A 173 9.62 -3.22 13.30
C GLN A 173 9.80 -3.04 11.80
N ILE A 174 10.15 -1.81 11.37
CA ILE A 174 10.43 -1.50 9.96
C ILE A 174 11.62 -2.34 9.45
N GLU A 175 12.72 -2.38 10.21
CA GLU A 175 13.91 -3.15 9.85
C GLU A 175 13.61 -4.64 9.70
N THR A 176 12.87 -5.21 10.64
CA THR A 176 12.48 -6.62 10.61
C THR A 176 11.68 -6.94 9.35
N ALA A 177 10.66 -6.16 9.06
CA ALA A 177 9.81 -6.36 7.89
C ALA A 177 10.59 -6.16 6.57
N ALA A 178 11.35 -5.06 6.45
CA ALA A 178 12.09 -4.76 5.24
C ALA A 178 13.21 -5.77 4.95
N ARG A 179 13.90 -6.28 5.97
CA ARG A 179 14.90 -7.36 5.83
C ARG A 179 14.26 -8.66 5.33
N ALA A 180 13.12 -9.03 5.89
CA ALA A 180 12.39 -10.23 5.46
C ALA A 180 12.00 -10.13 3.98
N VAL A 181 11.47 -8.98 3.53
CA VAL A 181 11.13 -8.74 2.11
C VAL A 181 12.39 -8.68 1.23
N ALA A 182 13.49 -8.11 1.74
CA ALA A 182 14.75 -8.04 1.02
C ALA A 182 15.43 -9.39 0.85
N ALA A 183 15.18 -10.34 1.75
CA ALA A 183 15.70 -11.71 1.66
C ALA A 183 14.92 -12.59 0.67
N GLU A 184 13.76 -12.16 0.19
CA GLU A 184 12.99 -12.91 -0.81
C GLU A 184 13.72 -12.90 -2.17
N SER A 185 13.60 -14.01 -2.88
CA SER A 185 14.12 -14.10 -4.26
C SER A 185 13.43 -13.10 -5.19
N PRO A 186 14.12 -12.53 -6.18
CA PRO A 186 13.56 -11.57 -7.14
C PRO A 186 12.38 -12.10 -7.97
#